data_91d6fbee7f725ef1d8489c2726d32060
#
_entry.id   91d6fbee7f725ef1d8489c2726d32060
#
_cell.length_a   1.000
_cell.length_b   1.000
_cell.length_c   1.000
_cell.angle_alpha   90.00
_cell.angle_beta   90.00
_cell.angle_gamma   90.00
#
_symmetry.space_group_name_H-M   'P 1'
#
loop_
_entity.id
_entity.type
_entity.pdbx_description
1 polymer ?
#
loop_
_entity_poly.entity_id
_entity_poly.type
_entity_poly.pdbx_seq_one_letter_code
_entity_poly.pdbx_strand_id
1 'polypeptide(L)'
;MTSITKSLFLVLFLLVSLNVAAQQVGQTVDEEYTVENVFGINKGTNGGLISGFYYRQSKFLNDGNLVNYGIELVNIKHPRETKETTITGSSYVFGKSNYLLALRPTYGREKILFKKAPQQGARITAMVAAGPSIGIEVPYFLEFNGNRKEQYDPADPSHARNFIIGTAGPFRGLGRSKFVLGGHAKASLTFETNSSKKKVFGVEVGMSLDVYTRKINIIPESENNSSFAAAFLAVYFGRRR
;
A
#
# COMPACT_ATOMS: atom_id res chain seq x y z
N MET A 1 10.39 32.02 -7.20
CA MET A 1 9.30 31.01 -7.12
C MET A 1 9.39 30.15 -8.36
N THR A 2 9.84 28.92 -8.18
CA THR A 2 10.16 27.96 -9.23
C THR A 2 8.89 27.44 -9.92
N SER A 3 9.00 27.05 -11.18
CA SER A 3 7.90 26.52 -12.03
C SER A 3 7.10 25.40 -11.34
N ILE A 4 7.74 24.59 -10.52
CA ILE A 4 7.15 23.47 -9.77
C ILE A 4 6.10 23.95 -8.73
N THR A 5 6.34 25.08 -8.05
CA THR A 5 5.38 25.63 -7.09
C THR A 5 4.12 26.17 -7.77
N LYS A 6 4.25 26.70 -8.98
CA LYS A 6 3.09 27.18 -9.78
C LYS A 6 2.23 26.00 -10.25
N SER A 7 2.87 24.89 -10.70
CA SER A 7 2.14 23.69 -11.10
C SER A 7 1.43 23.01 -9.93
N LEU A 8 2.05 22.97 -8.75
CA LEU A 8 1.43 22.41 -7.54
C LEU A 8 0.21 23.24 -7.10
N PHE A 9 0.31 24.58 -7.18
CA PHE A 9 -0.80 25.48 -6.87
C PHE A 9 -1.94 25.35 -7.87
N LEU A 10 -1.64 25.13 -9.16
CA LEU A 10 -2.65 24.95 -10.21
C LEU A 10 -3.41 23.63 -10.02
N VAL A 11 -2.72 22.55 -9.68
CA VAL A 11 -3.34 21.26 -9.37
C VAL A 11 -4.19 21.33 -8.10
N LEU A 12 -3.72 22.03 -7.06
CA LEU A 12 -4.49 22.26 -5.84
C LEU A 12 -5.74 23.13 -6.09
N PHE A 13 -5.62 24.16 -6.94
CA PHE A 13 -6.74 25.03 -7.32
C PHE A 13 -7.76 24.29 -8.19
N LEU A 14 -7.34 23.40 -9.09
CA LEU A 14 -8.22 22.53 -9.87
C LEU A 14 -8.99 21.54 -8.98
N LEU A 15 -8.37 21.02 -7.93
CA LEU A 15 -9.02 20.15 -6.95
C LEU A 15 -10.04 20.89 -6.08
N VAL A 16 -9.84 22.17 -5.83
CA VAL A 16 -10.76 23.01 -5.03
C VAL A 16 -11.92 23.56 -5.88
N SER A 17 -11.73 23.75 -7.20
CA SER A 17 -12.77 24.26 -8.10
C SER A 17 -13.78 23.23 -8.59
N LEU A 18 -13.62 21.95 -8.26
CA LEU A 18 -14.60 20.88 -8.50
C LEU A 18 -15.75 20.89 -7.48
N ASN A 19 -16.21 22.07 -7.03
CA ASN A 19 -17.54 22.24 -6.49
C ASN A 19 -18.55 22.21 -7.64
N VAL A 20 -18.64 21.06 -8.32
CA VAL A 20 -19.75 20.78 -9.20
C VAL A 20 -20.96 20.62 -8.31
N ALA A 21 -21.87 21.59 -8.38
CA ALA A 21 -23.21 21.43 -7.88
C ALA A 21 -23.86 20.25 -8.63
N ALA A 22 -23.66 19.04 -8.10
CA ALA A 22 -24.33 17.85 -8.56
C ALA A 22 -25.81 18.06 -8.21
N GLN A 23 -26.60 18.44 -9.20
CA GLN A 23 -28.05 18.42 -9.07
C GLN A 23 -28.45 17.02 -8.63
N GLN A 24 -29.08 16.93 -7.48
CA GLN A 24 -29.72 15.71 -7.00
C GLN A 24 -30.90 15.42 -7.92
N VAL A 25 -30.65 14.66 -8.98
CA VAL A 25 -31.69 14.07 -9.79
C VAL A 25 -31.69 12.57 -9.49
N GLY A 26 -32.73 12.10 -8.85
CA GLY A 26 -33.03 10.69 -8.73
C GLY A 26 -33.19 10.20 -7.29
N GLN A 27 -34.28 9.47 -7.09
CA GLN A 27 -34.61 8.77 -5.86
C GLN A 27 -33.42 7.93 -5.42
N THR A 28 -32.86 8.25 -4.27
CA THR A 28 -31.81 7.47 -3.63
C THR A 28 -32.40 6.13 -3.23
N VAL A 29 -31.92 5.06 -3.83
CA VAL A 29 -32.14 3.72 -3.27
C VAL A 29 -31.46 3.74 -1.90
N ASP A 30 -32.24 3.72 -0.84
CA ASP A 30 -31.72 3.56 0.51
C ASP A 30 -30.96 2.24 0.56
N GLU A 31 -29.66 2.31 0.72
CA GLU A 31 -28.83 1.13 0.89
C GLU A 31 -29.06 0.60 2.31
N GLU A 32 -29.97 -0.38 2.45
CA GLU A 32 -30.34 -1.06 3.71
C GLU A 32 -29.22 -1.99 4.23
N TYR A 33 -27.96 -1.55 4.25
CA TYR A 33 -26.91 -2.36 4.88
C TYR A 33 -26.24 -1.58 5.99
N THR A 34 -25.91 -2.29 7.06
CA THR A 34 -25.28 -1.71 8.26
C THR A 34 -23.77 -1.86 8.21
N VAL A 35 -23.28 -2.95 7.61
CA VAL A 35 -21.85 -3.33 7.62
C VAL A 35 -21.42 -3.83 6.25
N GLU A 36 -20.26 -3.36 5.84
CA GLU A 36 -19.57 -3.82 4.63
C GLU A 36 -18.21 -4.40 5.02
N ASN A 37 -17.91 -5.61 4.54
CA ASN A 37 -16.63 -6.27 4.75
C ASN A 37 -15.97 -6.50 3.40
N VAL A 38 -14.74 -6.02 3.23
CA VAL A 38 -13.98 -6.14 1.99
C VAL A 38 -12.58 -6.67 2.23
N PHE A 39 -12.10 -7.44 1.27
CA PHE A 39 -10.72 -7.86 1.13
C PHE A 39 -10.15 -7.24 -0.14
N GLY A 40 -8.92 -6.78 -0.10
CA GLY A 40 -8.30 -6.18 -1.25
C GLY A 40 -6.84 -6.57 -1.42
N ILE A 41 -6.41 -6.46 -2.66
CA ILE A 41 -5.02 -6.62 -3.09
C ILE A 41 -4.56 -5.29 -3.63
N ASN A 42 -3.45 -4.77 -3.14
CA ASN A 42 -2.93 -3.50 -3.58
C ASN A 42 -1.60 -3.62 -4.34
N LYS A 43 -1.38 -2.69 -5.26
CA LYS A 43 -0.12 -2.40 -5.92
C LYS A 43 0.27 -0.96 -5.61
N GLY A 44 1.36 -0.77 -4.89
CA GLY A 44 1.94 0.55 -4.60
C GLY A 44 3.14 0.86 -5.51
N THR A 45 3.45 2.14 -5.68
CA THR A 45 4.63 2.60 -6.43
C THR A 45 5.94 2.19 -5.75
N ASN A 46 5.91 2.03 -4.42
CA ASN A 46 7.04 1.56 -3.61
C ASN A 46 6.94 0.05 -3.28
N GLY A 47 6.23 -0.75 -4.07
CA GLY A 47 6.04 -2.17 -3.85
C GLY A 47 6.39 -3.04 -5.05
N GLY A 48 6.07 -4.33 -4.98
CA GLY A 48 6.19 -5.27 -6.09
C GLY A 48 4.97 -5.24 -7.02
N LEU A 49 4.79 -6.31 -7.82
CA LEU A 49 3.58 -6.51 -8.62
C LEU A 49 2.34 -6.57 -7.71
N ILE A 50 2.44 -7.29 -6.60
CA ILE A 50 1.53 -7.26 -5.48
C ILE A 50 2.30 -6.64 -4.33
N SER A 51 1.85 -5.46 -3.85
CA SER A 51 2.49 -4.78 -2.72
C SER A 51 1.95 -5.28 -1.39
N GLY A 52 0.66 -5.65 -1.34
CA GLY A 52 0.09 -6.14 -0.10
C GLY A 52 -1.37 -6.54 -0.21
N PHE A 53 -1.89 -6.94 0.93
CA PHE A 53 -3.27 -7.37 1.15
C PHE A 53 -3.87 -6.57 2.28
N TYR A 54 -5.18 -6.34 2.22
CA TYR A 54 -5.89 -5.72 3.32
C TYR A 54 -7.27 -6.32 3.54
N TYR A 55 -7.74 -6.20 4.76
CA TYR A 55 -9.12 -6.40 5.16
C TYR A 55 -9.65 -5.10 5.73
N ARG A 56 -10.88 -4.73 5.37
CA ARG A 56 -11.57 -3.55 5.90
C ARG A 56 -13.02 -3.88 6.19
N GLN A 57 -13.48 -3.45 7.35
CA GLN A 57 -14.87 -3.44 7.74
C GLN A 57 -15.35 -1.99 7.85
N SER A 58 -16.36 -1.63 7.09
CA SER A 58 -17.00 -0.30 7.12
C SER A 58 -18.38 -0.41 7.70
N LYS A 59 -18.70 0.47 8.66
CA LYS A 59 -20.01 0.58 9.30
C LYS A 59 -20.67 1.87 8.89
N PHE A 60 -21.92 1.78 8.46
CA PHE A 60 -22.74 2.93 8.14
C PHE A 60 -23.06 3.74 9.39
N LEU A 61 -22.93 5.06 9.34
CA LEU A 61 -23.37 5.96 10.41
C LEU A 61 -24.69 6.63 10.02
N ASN A 62 -24.61 7.62 9.15
CA ASN A 62 -25.75 8.39 8.62
C ASN A 62 -25.29 9.22 7.41
N ASP A 63 -26.21 9.65 6.58
CA ASP A 63 -25.99 10.59 5.48
C ASP A 63 -24.80 10.27 4.56
N GLY A 64 -24.60 9.01 4.26
CA GLY A 64 -23.49 8.56 3.39
C GLY A 64 -22.11 8.59 4.04
N ASN A 65 -22.03 8.76 5.36
CA ASN A 65 -20.79 8.65 6.11
C ASN A 65 -20.64 7.25 6.71
N LEU A 66 -19.43 6.68 6.59
CA LEU A 66 -19.07 5.39 7.17
C LEU A 66 -17.83 5.55 8.04
N VAL A 67 -17.75 4.70 9.04
CA VAL A 67 -16.52 4.45 9.81
C VAL A 67 -15.92 3.16 9.34
N ASN A 68 -14.61 3.13 9.12
CA ASN A 68 -13.91 1.90 8.78
C ASN A 68 -12.83 1.53 9.79
N TYR A 69 -12.65 0.22 9.92
CA TYR A 69 -11.57 -0.43 10.65
C TYR A 69 -10.91 -1.39 9.69
N GLY A 70 -9.60 -1.37 9.62
CA GLY A 70 -8.86 -2.23 8.71
C GLY A 70 -7.57 -2.75 9.28
N ILE A 71 -7.03 -3.73 8.58
CA ILE A 71 -5.68 -4.23 8.77
C ILE A 71 -5.05 -4.45 7.40
N GLU A 72 -3.85 -3.94 7.22
CA GLU A 72 -3.09 -4.08 5.97
C GLU A 72 -1.74 -4.72 6.24
N LEU A 73 -1.31 -5.61 5.35
CA LEU A 73 0.04 -6.14 5.31
C LEU A 73 0.66 -5.78 3.97
N VAL A 74 1.73 -4.99 4.00
CA VAL A 74 2.33 -4.41 2.79
C VAL A 74 3.84 -4.61 2.78
N ASN A 75 4.38 -4.95 1.62
CA ASN A 75 5.82 -4.99 1.39
C ASN A 75 6.28 -3.66 0.79
N ILE A 76 7.14 -2.96 1.49
CA ILE A 76 7.72 -1.67 1.09
C ILE A 76 9.14 -1.93 0.57
N LYS A 77 9.43 -1.42 -0.63
CA LYS A 77 10.73 -1.52 -1.29
C LYS A 77 11.46 -0.20 -1.27
N HIS A 78 12.77 -0.28 -1.30
CA HIS A 78 13.60 0.88 -1.52
C HIS A 78 13.55 1.32 -3.00
N PRO A 79 13.51 2.63 -3.33
CA PRO A 79 13.44 3.11 -4.71
C PRO A 79 14.60 2.64 -5.61
N ARG A 80 15.77 2.36 -5.02
CA ARG A 80 16.96 1.88 -5.74
C ARG A 80 17.06 0.36 -5.85
N GLU A 81 16.03 -0.39 -5.44
CA GLU A 81 16.03 -1.85 -5.61
C GLU A 81 15.96 -2.22 -7.10
N THR A 82 17.05 -2.74 -7.62
CA THR A 82 17.13 -3.28 -8.98
C THR A 82 17.33 -4.78 -8.91
N LYS A 83 16.46 -5.52 -9.61
CA LYS A 83 16.61 -6.97 -9.74
C LYS A 83 17.71 -7.28 -10.75
N GLU A 84 18.61 -8.13 -10.35
CA GLU A 84 19.65 -8.73 -11.20
C GLU A 84 19.38 -10.22 -11.37
N THR A 85 19.85 -10.76 -12.47
CA THR A 85 19.73 -12.21 -12.76
C THR A 85 21.13 -12.80 -12.80
N THR A 86 21.31 -13.90 -12.07
CA THR A 86 22.56 -14.67 -12.08
C THR A 86 22.70 -15.47 -13.37
N ILE A 87 23.88 -16.01 -13.62
CA ILE A 87 24.16 -16.93 -14.75
C ILE A 87 23.26 -18.17 -14.68
N THR A 88 22.86 -18.57 -13.47
CA THR A 88 21.97 -19.71 -13.23
C THR A 88 20.47 -19.38 -13.44
N GLY A 89 20.13 -18.13 -13.82
CA GLY A 89 18.75 -17.68 -14.03
C GLY A 89 18.01 -17.26 -12.75
N SER A 90 18.64 -17.31 -11.58
CA SER A 90 18.05 -16.87 -10.32
C SER A 90 18.05 -15.34 -10.22
N SER A 91 16.92 -14.75 -9.80
CA SER A 91 16.83 -13.31 -9.59
C SER A 91 17.14 -12.92 -8.15
N TYR A 92 17.92 -11.86 -7.96
CA TYR A 92 18.25 -11.30 -6.66
C TYR A 92 18.30 -9.75 -6.71
N VAL A 93 18.41 -9.10 -5.56
CA VAL A 93 18.65 -7.66 -5.47
C VAL A 93 20.02 -7.45 -4.82
N PHE A 94 20.96 -6.91 -5.60
CA PHE A 94 22.31 -6.63 -5.10
C PHE A 94 22.28 -5.52 -4.03
N GLY A 95 23.09 -5.65 -3.01
CA GLY A 95 23.20 -4.65 -1.93
C GLY A 95 22.04 -4.62 -0.94
N LYS A 96 20.97 -5.40 -1.15
CA LYS A 96 19.84 -5.47 -0.24
C LYS A 96 20.17 -6.29 1.00
N SER A 97 19.92 -5.71 2.19
CA SER A 97 20.11 -6.39 3.47
C SER A 97 18.80 -6.81 4.12
N ASN A 98 17.71 -6.07 3.92
CA ASN A 98 16.44 -6.39 4.56
C ASN A 98 15.25 -6.18 3.61
N TYR A 99 14.17 -6.96 3.83
CA TYR A 99 12.82 -6.60 3.42
C TYR A 99 12.20 -5.70 4.48
N LEU A 100 11.29 -4.83 4.08
CA LEU A 100 10.42 -4.11 4.99
C LEU A 100 8.98 -4.56 4.74
N LEU A 101 8.40 -5.29 5.70
CA LEU A 101 6.98 -5.57 5.74
C LEU A 101 6.33 -4.61 6.73
N ALA A 102 5.21 -4.00 6.37
CA ALA A 102 4.44 -3.13 7.24
C ALA A 102 3.10 -3.76 7.58
N LEU A 103 2.84 -3.97 8.87
CA LEU A 103 1.53 -4.33 9.39
C LEU A 103 0.87 -3.05 9.91
N ARG A 104 -0.31 -2.72 9.36
CA ARG A 104 -0.99 -1.44 9.54
C ARG A 104 -2.43 -1.65 10.01
N PRO A 105 -2.72 -1.71 11.30
CA PRO A 105 -4.08 -1.49 11.80
C PRO A 105 -4.51 -0.05 11.44
N THR A 106 -5.70 0.11 10.88
CA THR A 106 -6.20 1.40 10.41
C THR A 106 -7.58 1.70 10.96
N TYR A 107 -7.79 2.96 11.29
CA TYR A 107 -9.08 3.55 11.58
C TYR A 107 -9.33 4.69 10.60
N GLY A 108 -10.54 4.78 10.03
CA GLY A 108 -10.81 5.78 9.02
C GLY A 108 -12.26 6.20 8.93
N ARG A 109 -12.46 7.19 8.07
CA ARG A 109 -13.76 7.73 7.68
C ARG A 109 -13.91 7.65 6.18
N GLU A 110 -15.10 7.28 5.77
CA GLU A 110 -15.50 7.25 4.37
C GLU A 110 -16.72 8.13 4.17
N LYS A 111 -16.77 8.81 3.03
CA LYS A 111 -17.91 9.59 2.59
C LYS A 111 -18.30 9.19 1.19
N ILE A 112 -19.54 8.79 1.00
CA ILE A 112 -20.10 8.54 -0.32
C ILE A 112 -20.26 9.88 -1.02
N LEU A 113 -19.51 10.06 -2.11
CA LEU A 113 -19.58 11.26 -2.95
C LEU A 113 -20.69 11.14 -3.97
N PHE A 114 -20.79 9.95 -4.59
CA PHE A 114 -21.82 9.65 -5.58
C PHE A 114 -22.44 8.30 -5.28
N LYS A 115 -23.77 8.27 -5.13
CA LYS A 115 -24.57 7.06 -5.01
C LYS A 115 -24.83 6.48 -6.40
N LYS A 116 -25.00 5.17 -6.50
CA LYS A 116 -25.40 4.53 -7.76
C LYS A 116 -26.79 4.98 -8.19
N ALA A 117 -26.94 5.25 -9.49
CA ALA A 117 -28.27 5.38 -10.09
C ALA A 117 -28.95 3.99 -10.14
N PRO A 118 -30.30 3.91 -10.08
CA PRO A 118 -31.02 2.64 -10.00
C PRO A 118 -30.78 1.67 -11.16
N GLN A 119 -30.43 2.18 -12.33
CA GLN A 119 -30.30 1.37 -13.55
C GLN A 119 -28.87 1.09 -13.99
N GLN A 120 -27.95 2.02 -13.78
CA GLN A 120 -26.51 1.86 -14.06
C GLN A 120 -25.73 2.95 -13.34
N GLY A 121 -24.55 2.65 -12.82
CA GLY A 121 -23.69 3.64 -12.22
C GLY A 121 -22.63 3.04 -11.31
N ALA A 122 -21.57 3.80 -11.06
CA ALA A 122 -20.57 3.48 -10.06
C ALA A 122 -20.87 4.28 -8.79
N ARG A 123 -20.69 3.64 -7.63
CA ARG A 123 -20.62 4.35 -6.35
C ARG A 123 -19.19 4.86 -6.19
N ILE A 124 -19.05 6.14 -5.90
CA ILE A 124 -17.75 6.75 -5.63
C ILE A 124 -17.72 7.17 -4.16
N THR A 125 -16.69 6.72 -3.44
CA THR A 125 -16.51 7.02 -2.02
C THR A 125 -15.11 7.58 -1.81
N ALA A 126 -15.01 8.70 -1.10
CA ALA A 126 -13.73 9.20 -0.58
C ALA A 126 -13.45 8.60 0.78
N MET A 127 -12.20 8.25 1.03
CA MET A 127 -11.75 7.66 2.28
C MET A 127 -10.48 8.32 2.77
N VAL A 128 -10.43 8.55 4.08
CA VAL A 128 -9.20 8.88 4.81
C VAL A 128 -9.05 7.92 5.97
N ALA A 129 -7.86 7.40 6.18
CA ALA A 129 -7.58 6.48 7.28
C ALA A 129 -6.17 6.70 7.82
N ALA A 130 -5.99 6.43 9.11
CA ALA A 130 -4.70 6.48 9.77
C ALA A 130 -4.64 5.42 10.87
N GLY A 131 -3.42 5.14 11.33
CA GLY A 131 -3.20 4.21 12.44
C GLY A 131 -1.72 3.98 12.72
N PRO A 132 -1.40 3.12 13.69
CA PRO A 132 -0.04 2.68 13.90
C PRO A 132 0.46 1.86 12.71
N SER A 133 1.78 1.88 12.50
CA SER A 133 2.47 1.02 11.53
C SER A 133 3.55 0.25 12.27
N ILE A 134 3.53 -1.07 12.13
CA ILE A 134 4.57 -1.94 12.69
C ILE A 134 5.42 -2.40 11.51
N GLY A 135 6.58 -1.80 11.37
CA GLY A 135 7.59 -2.21 10.40
C GLY A 135 8.31 -3.46 10.87
N ILE A 136 8.40 -4.45 10.00
CA ILE A 136 9.08 -5.72 10.24
C ILE A 136 10.26 -5.77 9.25
N GLU A 137 11.46 -5.51 9.75
CA GLU A 137 12.70 -5.66 8.97
C GLU A 137 13.10 -7.14 8.97
N VAL A 138 12.85 -7.81 7.86
CA VAL A 138 13.20 -9.22 7.67
C VAL A 138 14.54 -9.31 6.94
N PRO A 139 15.59 -9.90 7.53
CA PRO A 139 16.87 -10.06 6.86
C PRO A 139 16.75 -10.76 5.50
N TYR A 140 17.40 -10.18 4.50
CA TYR A 140 17.46 -10.71 3.15
C TYR A 140 18.72 -11.54 2.98
N PHE A 141 18.57 -12.85 2.78
CA PHE A 141 19.66 -13.78 2.61
C PHE A 141 19.95 -14.04 1.14
N LEU A 142 21.20 -13.85 0.77
CA LEU A 142 21.76 -14.25 -0.52
C LEU A 142 22.40 -15.63 -0.40
N GLU A 143 22.46 -16.33 -1.52
CA GLU A 143 23.18 -17.57 -1.68
C GLU A 143 24.47 -17.29 -2.46
N PHE A 144 25.59 -17.60 -1.83
CA PHE A 144 26.93 -17.44 -2.39
C PHE A 144 27.55 -18.78 -2.80
N ASN A 145 28.61 -18.73 -3.59
CA ASN A 145 29.39 -19.91 -3.96
C ASN A 145 29.76 -20.73 -2.71
N GLY A 146 29.71 -22.06 -2.83
CA GLY A 146 29.93 -22.98 -1.70
C GLY A 146 28.69 -23.20 -0.84
N ASN A 147 27.49 -22.89 -1.33
CA ASN A 147 26.20 -23.08 -0.64
C ASN A 147 26.06 -22.28 0.68
N ARG A 148 26.82 -21.19 0.81
CA ARG A 148 26.71 -20.27 1.95
C ARG A 148 25.47 -19.38 1.77
N LYS A 149 24.68 -19.24 2.84
CA LYS A 149 23.44 -18.45 2.85
C LYS A 149 23.56 -17.37 3.93
N GLU A 150 23.95 -16.17 3.49
CA GLU A 150 24.33 -15.08 4.38
C GLU A 150 23.62 -13.79 3.97
N GLN A 151 23.49 -12.86 4.92
CA GLN A 151 22.98 -11.52 4.65
C GLN A 151 24.11 -10.72 4.00
N TYR A 152 23.78 -9.88 3.02
CA TYR A 152 24.76 -9.02 2.37
C TYR A 152 25.46 -8.10 3.36
N ASP A 153 26.79 -8.15 3.38
CA ASP A 153 27.67 -7.24 4.11
C ASP A 153 28.62 -6.56 3.10
N PRO A 154 28.53 -5.23 2.94
CA PRO A 154 29.42 -4.50 2.03
C PRO A 154 30.89 -4.52 2.45
N ALA A 155 31.19 -4.81 3.71
CA ALA A 155 32.57 -4.88 4.22
C ALA A 155 33.25 -6.24 3.91
N ASP A 156 32.49 -7.27 3.52
CA ASP A 156 33.01 -8.58 3.21
C ASP A 156 33.33 -8.72 1.71
N PRO A 157 34.63 -8.82 1.32
CA PRO A 157 34.99 -9.01 -0.10
C PRO A 157 34.40 -10.29 -0.73
N SER A 158 34.05 -11.29 0.07
CA SER A 158 33.43 -12.54 -0.42
C SER A 158 31.96 -12.35 -0.81
N HIS A 159 31.35 -11.21 -0.48
CA HIS A 159 30.00 -10.83 -0.89
C HIS A 159 29.96 -10.04 -2.22
N ALA A 160 31.08 -10.01 -2.95
CA ALA A 160 31.12 -9.39 -4.26
C ALA A 160 30.12 -10.07 -5.24
N ARG A 161 29.65 -9.29 -6.20
CA ARG A 161 28.57 -9.64 -7.13
C ARG A 161 28.79 -10.96 -7.88
N ASN A 162 30.04 -11.26 -8.23
CA ASN A 162 30.45 -12.47 -8.95
C ASN A 162 30.36 -13.78 -8.13
N PHE A 163 30.23 -13.68 -6.80
CA PHE A 163 30.06 -14.84 -5.92
C PHE A 163 28.60 -15.15 -5.59
N ILE A 164 27.66 -14.30 -5.98
CA ILE A 164 26.24 -14.49 -5.72
C ILE A 164 25.64 -15.43 -6.76
N ILE A 165 25.03 -16.53 -6.31
CA ILE A 165 24.34 -17.52 -7.15
C ILE A 165 22.82 -17.45 -7.07
N GLY A 166 22.26 -16.70 -6.08
CA GLY A 166 20.83 -16.53 -5.96
C GLY A 166 20.38 -15.94 -4.64
N THR A 167 19.10 -16.14 -4.33
CA THR A 167 18.50 -15.81 -3.04
C THR A 167 18.18 -17.07 -2.25
N ALA A 168 18.37 -17.01 -0.92
CA ALA A 168 18.06 -18.13 -0.03
C ALA A 168 16.58 -18.28 0.33
N GLY A 169 15.69 -17.54 -0.37
CA GLY A 169 14.25 -17.51 -0.17
C GLY A 169 13.75 -16.45 0.82
N PRO A 170 12.49 -15.99 0.65
CA PRO A 170 11.97 -14.81 1.36
C PRO A 170 11.68 -15.04 2.85
N PHE A 171 11.49 -16.27 3.29
CA PHE A 171 11.08 -16.58 4.67
C PHE A 171 12.23 -16.96 5.61
N ARG A 172 13.43 -17.14 5.06
CA ARG A 172 14.59 -17.59 5.84
C ARG A 172 14.98 -16.65 6.97
N GLY A 173 14.76 -15.34 6.78
CA GLY A 173 15.10 -14.31 7.75
C GLY A 173 14.05 -14.04 8.82
N LEU A 174 12.86 -14.66 8.77
CA LEU A 174 11.74 -14.32 9.65
C LEU A 174 12.08 -14.44 11.15
N GLY A 175 12.82 -15.48 11.55
CA GLY A 175 13.21 -15.68 12.95
C GLY A 175 14.25 -14.66 13.49
N ARG A 176 14.83 -13.82 12.62
CA ARG A 176 15.80 -12.77 12.97
C ARG A 176 15.27 -11.38 12.66
N SER A 177 13.95 -11.24 12.47
CA SER A 177 13.31 -9.98 12.14
C SER A 177 13.40 -8.98 13.29
N LYS A 178 13.53 -7.69 12.93
CA LYS A 178 13.51 -6.57 13.89
C LYS A 178 12.22 -5.78 13.68
N PHE A 179 11.58 -5.38 14.77
CA PHE A 179 10.39 -4.55 14.74
C PHE A 179 10.72 -3.08 14.89
N VAL A 180 10.00 -2.25 14.17
CA VAL A 180 10.10 -0.80 14.25
C VAL A 180 8.68 -0.23 14.30
N LEU A 181 8.43 0.64 15.27
CA LEU A 181 7.16 1.32 15.40
C LEU A 181 7.11 2.56 14.50
N GLY A 182 5.92 2.86 14.02
CA GLY A 182 5.66 4.01 13.18
C GLY A 182 4.19 4.37 13.15
N GLY A 183 3.86 5.30 12.28
CA GLY A 183 2.50 5.70 11.96
C GLY A 183 2.23 5.56 10.47
N HIS A 184 0.97 5.39 10.12
CA HIS A 184 0.50 5.27 8.76
C HIS A 184 -0.70 6.17 8.54
N ALA A 185 -0.76 6.81 7.38
CA ALA A 185 -1.93 7.56 6.91
C ALA A 185 -2.17 7.27 5.44
N LYS A 186 -3.44 7.24 5.02
CA LYS A 186 -3.82 7.12 3.62
C LYS A 186 -5.06 7.94 3.29
N ALA A 187 -5.14 8.37 2.02
CA ALA A 187 -6.31 8.98 1.42
C ALA A 187 -6.58 8.33 0.07
N SER A 188 -7.83 8.00 -0.22
CA SER A 188 -8.20 7.28 -1.45
C SER A 188 -9.60 7.59 -1.93
N LEU A 189 -9.83 7.26 -3.20
CA LEU A 189 -11.14 7.19 -3.84
C LEU A 189 -11.41 5.74 -4.21
N THR A 190 -12.62 5.27 -3.90
CA THR A 190 -13.09 3.94 -4.28
C THR A 190 -14.16 4.06 -5.34
N PHE A 191 -14.08 3.19 -6.33
CA PHE A 191 -15.02 3.09 -7.44
C PHE A 191 -15.63 1.69 -7.41
N GLU A 192 -16.89 1.60 -7.03
CA GLU A 192 -17.62 0.35 -6.95
C GLU A 192 -18.53 0.19 -8.16
N THR A 193 -18.36 -0.90 -8.90
CA THR A 193 -19.07 -1.16 -10.17
C THR A 193 -20.13 -2.26 -10.09
N ASN A 194 -20.19 -3.02 -9.00
CA ASN A 194 -21.07 -4.18 -8.90
C ASN A 194 -22.55 -3.78 -8.74
N SER A 195 -23.43 -4.43 -9.50
CA SER A 195 -24.89 -4.24 -9.45
C SER A 195 -25.59 -4.97 -8.29
N SER A 196 -24.90 -5.85 -7.58
CA SER A 196 -25.52 -6.66 -6.51
C SER A 196 -25.64 -5.88 -5.21
N LYS A 197 -26.81 -5.92 -4.57
CA LYS A 197 -27.03 -5.32 -3.23
C LYS A 197 -26.14 -5.93 -2.14
N LYS A 198 -25.75 -7.21 -2.28
CA LYS A 198 -25.00 -7.97 -1.24
C LYS A 198 -23.51 -8.14 -1.54
N LYS A 199 -23.11 -8.13 -2.80
CA LYS A 199 -21.70 -8.31 -3.21
C LYS A 199 -21.08 -6.96 -3.51
N VAL A 200 -19.84 -6.79 -3.11
CA VAL A 200 -19.04 -5.59 -3.36
C VAL A 200 -17.84 -5.98 -4.22
N PHE A 201 -17.64 -5.24 -5.29
CA PHE A 201 -16.45 -5.33 -6.13
C PHE A 201 -16.11 -3.94 -6.63
N GLY A 202 -14.85 -3.56 -6.52
CA GLY A 202 -14.42 -2.25 -6.97
C GLY A 202 -12.91 -2.07 -7.00
N VAL A 203 -12.55 -0.84 -7.35
CA VAL A 203 -11.17 -0.40 -7.45
C VAL A 203 -10.98 0.78 -6.49
N GLU A 204 -9.84 0.80 -5.80
CA GLU A 204 -9.42 1.88 -4.91
C GLU A 204 -8.12 2.48 -5.46
N VAL A 205 -8.05 3.80 -5.57
CA VAL A 205 -6.85 4.55 -5.95
C VAL A 205 -6.56 5.60 -4.91
N GLY A 206 -5.31 5.73 -4.51
CA GLY A 206 -4.98 6.66 -3.44
C GLY A 206 -3.48 6.86 -3.22
N MET A 207 -3.19 7.55 -2.14
CA MET A 207 -1.85 7.80 -1.65
C MET A 207 -1.74 7.34 -0.20
N SER A 208 -0.57 6.88 0.17
CA SER A 208 -0.25 6.45 1.54
C SER A 208 1.11 6.99 1.97
N LEU A 209 1.26 7.18 3.27
CA LEU A 209 2.47 7.61 3.91
C LEU A 209 2.70 6.77 5.17
N ASP A 210 3.89 6.21 5.30
CA ASP A 210 4.40 5.59 6.52
C ASP A 210 5.54 6.42 7.07
N VAL A 211 5.58 6.58 8.38
CA VAL A 211 6.67 7.25 9.10
C VAL A 211 7.07 6.39 10.28
N TYR A 212 8.34 6.02 10.35
CA TYR A 212 8.91 5.17 11.40
C TYR A 212 9.79 5.98 12.35
N THR A 213 9.95 5.48 13.55
CA THR A 213 10.74 6.12 14.63
C THR A 213 12.23 6.18 14.33
N ARG A 214 12.74 5.40 13.38
CA ARG A 214 14.12 5.42 12.92
C ARG A 214 14.24 5.15 11.43
N LYS A 215 15.37 5.42 10.85
CA LYS A 215 15.68 5.02 9.48
C LYS A 215 15.66 3.50 9.34
N ILE A 216 15.07 3.01 8.27
CA ILE A 216 14.94 1.59 7.94
C ILE A 216 16.07 1.20 6.99
N ASN A 217 16.92 0.27 7.42
CA ASN A 217 18.06 -0.17 6.62
C ASN A 217 17.63 -1.26 5.62
N ILE A 218 17.23 -0.86 4.42
CA ILE A 218 16.88 -1.79 3.34
C ILE A 218 18.12 -2.08 2.49
N ILE A 219 18.86 -1.04 2.09
CA ILE A 219 20.11 -1.12 1.33
C ILE A 219 21.19 -0.31 2.07
N PRO A 220 22.16 -0.95 2.74
CA PRO A 220 23.15 -0.26 3.57
C PRO A 220 23.92 0.85 2.85
N GLU A 221 24.30 0.64 1.61
CA GLU A 221 25.07 1.57 0.78
C GLU A 221 24.22 2.69 0.16
N SER A 222 22.94 2.74 0.47
CA SER A 222 22.01 3.77 -0.01
C SER A 222 21.54 4.67 1.10
N GLU A 223 20.98 5.83 0.70
CA GLU A 223 20.30 6.71 1.64
C GLU A 223 19.02 6.05 2.14
N ASN A 224 19.04 5.59 3.38
CA ASN A 224 17.90 4.96 4.03
C ASN A 224 17.00 5.99 4.68
N ASN A 225 15.70 5.81 4.53
CA ASN A 225 14.67 6.74 4.98
C ASN A 225 13.88 6.19 6.18
N SER A 226 13.27 7.09 6.95
CA SER A 226 12.28 6.77 7.97
C SER A 226 10.85 6.98 7.47
N SER A 227 10.67 7.61 6.30
CA SER A 227 9.36 7.89 5.71
C SER A 227 9.24 7.29 4.31
N PHE A 228 8.07 6.72 4.01
CA PHE A 228 7.79 6.06 2.74
C PHE A 228 6.43 6.51 2.22
N ALA A 229 6.43 7.34 1.17
CA ALA A 229 5.23 7.73 0.46
C ALA A 229 5.02 6.82 -0.75
N ALA A 230 3.77 6.51 -1.06
CA ALA A 230 3.39 5.75 -2.24
C ALA A 230 2.03 6.19 -2.78
N ALA A 231 1.89 6.19 -4.10
CA ALA A 231 0.60 6.07 -4.74
C ALA A 231 0.25 4.57 -4.87
N PHE A 232 -1.01 4.23 -4.78
CA PHE A 232 -1.44 2.83 -4.90
C PHE A 232 -2.72 2.68 -5.71
N LEU A 233 -2.86 1.52 -6.30
CA LEU A 233 -4.06 1.01 -6.93
C LEU A 233 -4.41 -0.32 -6.26
N ALA A 234 -5.67 -0.50 -5.88
CA ALA A 234 -6.12 -1.76 -5.30
C ALA A 234 -7.41 -2.25 -5.97
N VAL A 235 -7.56 -3.56 -6.02
CA VAL A 235 -8.81 -4.22 -6.36
C VAL A 235 -9.35 -4.85 -5.09
N TYR A 236 -10.64 -4.66 -4.83
CA TYR A 236 -11.28 -5.21 -3.64
C TYR A 236 -12.59 -5.90 -3.96
N PHE A 237 -12.92 -6.87 -3.13
CA PHE A 237 -14.16 -7.64 -3.17
C PHE A 237 -14.66 -7.91 -1.76
N GLY A 238 -15.96 -8.07 -1.62
CA GLY A 238 -16.56 -8.26 -0.30
C GLY A 238 -18.06 -8.46 -0.31
N ARG A 239 -18.63 -8.26 0.86
CA ARG A 239 -20.06 -8.44 1.10
C ARG A 239 -20.61 -7.39 2.07
N ARG A 240 -21.89 -7.08 1.88
CA ARG A 240 -22.73 -6.25 2.75
C ARG A 240 -23.69 -7.10 3.56
N ARG A 241 -23.96 -6.65 4.78
CA ARG A 241 -24.95 -7.21 5.70
C ARG A 241 -25.75 -6.10 6.34
#